data_b2c782b0239cfa30dfb293e2c2e31060
#
_entry.id   b2c782b0239cfa30dfb293e2c2e31060
#
_cell.length_a   1.000
_cell.length_b   1.000
_cell.length_c   1.000
_cell.angle_alpha   90.00
_cell.angle_beta   90.00
_cell.angle_gamma   90.00
#
_symmetry.space_group_name_H-M   'P 1'
#
loop_
_entity.id
_entity.type
_entity.pdbx_description
1 polymer ?
#
loop_
_entity_poly.entity_id
_entity_poly.type
_entity_poly.pdbx_seq_one_letter_code
_entity_poly.pdbx_strand_id
1 'polypeptide(L)'
;MCIRDRVLTYENKYADALYHEVSIGKTVSSEEMYSVAVPYLISVDSSQDVESPDYMDVKVLPYDEVLQKLTKADKSGNLAKTDKSQNIKILKGSLKITKHTENGFVQEITAKDNKWTGEEWKKIFALNSTNFYLENYNGKLRMVTVGKGHDMGMSLYGANALAEKQITAATILSYYYPGTKIVNSDLLNWQN
;
A
#
# COMPACT_ATOMS: atom_id res chain seq x y z
N MET A 1 8.57 -23.74 22.19
CA MET A 1 7.31 -23.09 22.61
C MET A 1 6.49 -22.87 21.35
N CYS A 2 5.38 -23.59 21.18
CA CYS A 2 4.57 -23.49 19.96
C CYS A 2 3.86 -22.13 19.90
N ILE A 3 4.15 -21.35 18.86
CA ILE A 3 3.52 -20.04 18.60
C ILE A 3 2.13 -20.22 17.96
N ARG A 4 1.75 -21.45 17.60
CA ARG A 4 0.52 -21.76 16.86
C ARG A 4 -0.78 -21.49 17.62
N ASP A 5 -0.70 -21.34 18.93
CA ASP A 5 -1.88 -21.24 19.80
C ASP A 5 -2.12 -19.82 20.31
N ARG A 6 -1.47 -18.81 19.71
CA ARG A 6 -1.58 -17.42 20.15
C ARG A 6 -2.22 -16.56 19.09
N VAL A 7 -3.15 -15.74 19.54
CA VAL A 7 -3.88 -14.78 18.70
C VAL A 7 -3.87 -13.41 19.35
N LEU A 8 -3.97 -12.39 18.53
CA LEU A 8 -4.19 -11.01 19.00
C LEU A 8 -5.69 -10.80 19.23
N THR A 9 -6.00 -10.16 20.36
CA THR A 9 -7.38 -9.77 20.69
C THR A 9 -7.44 -8.30 21.09
N TYR A 10 -8.55 -7.67 20.78
CA TYR A 10 -8.93 -6.35 21.23
C TYR A 10 -10.35 -6.43 21.80
N GLU A 11 -10.58 -5.94 23.03
CA GLU A 11 -11.88 -6.03 23.72
C GLU A 11 -12.50 -7.45 23.69
N ASN A 12 -11.66 -8.47 23.94
CA ASN A 12 -12.03 -9.89 23.92
C ASN A 12 -12.54 -10.43 22.56
N LYS A 13 -12.31 -9.72 21.46
CA LYS A 13 -12.55 -10.18 20.10
C LYS A 13 -11.24 -10.34 19.35
N TYR A 14 -11.23 -11.17 18.32
CA TYR A 14 -10.05 -11.26 17.45
C TYR A 14 -9.71 -9.90 16.84
N ALA A 15 -8.44 -9.54 16.87
CA ALA A 15 -7.93 -8.37 16.17
C ALA A 15 -7.38 -8.77 14.81
N ASP A 16 -7.70 -7.99 13.78
CA ASP A 16 -7.12 -8.15 12.45
C ASP A 16 -5.65 -7.71 12.48
N ALA A 17 -4.76 -8.69 12.52
CA ALA A 17 -3.31 -8.45 12.53
C ALA A 17 -2.80 -8.21 11.09
N LEU A 18 -3.23 -7.10 10.47
CA LEU A 18 -2.78 -6.70 9.15
C LEU A 18 -1.27 -6.43 9.14
N TYR A 19 -0.58 -6.86 8.11
CA TYR A 19 0.85 -6.62 7.95
C TYR A 19 1.20 -6.35 6.49
N HIS A 20 2.34 -5.70 6.30
CA HIS A 20 2.89 -5.38 4.98
C HIS A 20 4.42 -5.56 5.01
N GLU A 21 5.05 -5.55 3.84
CA GLU A 21 6.48 -5.82 3.77
C GLU A 21 7.33 -4.64 4.24
N VAL A 22 7.11 -3.43 3.68
CA VAL A 22 7.90 -2.23 3.96
C VAL A 22 6.97 -1.01 3.96
N SER A 23 6.98 -0.23 5.02
CA SER A 23 6.19 1.02 5.11
C SER A 23 6.91 2.21 4.46
N ILE A 24 6.21 3.33 4.39
CA ILE A 24 6.77 4.62 3.97
C ILE A 24 7.63 5.31 5.06
N GLY A 25 8.12 4.57 6.07
CA GLY A 25 8.81 5.06 7.25
C GLY A 25 7.92 5.22 8.47
N LYS A 26 6.63 5.02 8.31
CA LYS A 26 5.60 4.91 9.34
C LYS A 26 4.44 4.10 8.80
N THR A 27 3.69 3.45 9.69
CA THR A 27 2.43 2.80 9.28
C THR A 27 1.32 3.83 9.12
N VAL A 28 0.23 3.44 8.48
CA VAL A 28 -0.91 4.31 8.21
C VAL A 28 -2.14 3.79 8.95
N SER A 29 -2.96 4.70 9.45
CA SER A 29 -4.18 4.32 10.16
C SER A 29 -5.26 3.80 9.21
N SER A 30 -6.11 2.92 9.74
CA SER A 30 -7.29 2.45 8.99
C SER A 30 -8.27 3.58 8.66
N GLU A 31 -8.34 4.60 9.50
CA GLU A 31 -9.18 5.78 9.29
C GLU A 31 -8.75 6.57 8.05
N GLU A 32 -7.44 6.76 7.85
CA GLU A 32 -6.91 7.44 6.66
C GLU A 32 -7.17 6.64 5.37
N MET A 33 -6.96 5.32 5.43
CA MET A 33 -7.06 4.48 4.23
C MET A 33 -8.50 4.16 3.84
N TYR A 34 -9.39 3.94 4.83
CA TYR A 34 -10.75 3.44 4.59
C TYR A 34 -11.86 4.28 5.23
N SER A 35 -11.53 5.39 5.90
CA SER A 35 -12.49 6.20 6.65
C SER A 35 -13.22 5.42 7.76
N VAL A 36 -12.57 4.37 8.27
CA VAL A 36 -13.07 3.53 9.37
C VAL A 36 -11.99 3.44 10.43
N ALA A 37 -12.25 4.00 11.60
CA ALA A 37 -11.31 3.96 12.72
C ALA A 37 -11.32 2.59 13.39
N VAL A 38 -10.20 1.87 13.29
CA VAL A 38 -9.92 0.65 14.07
C VAL A 38 -8.89 1.00 15.13
N PRO A 39 -9.23 0.91 16.45
CA PRO A 39 -8.45 1.51 17.53
C PRO A 39 -6.99 1.05 17.63
N TYR A 40 -6.69 -0.15 17.15
CA TYR A 40 -5.35 -0.73 17.16
C TYR A 40 -4.63 -0.68 15.80
N LEU A 41 -5.29 -0.18 14.74
CA LEU A 41 -4.69 0.07 13.43
C LEU A 41 -4.45 1.57 13.24
N ILE A 42 -3.54 2.09 14.03
CA ILE A 42 -3.12 3.49 14.02
C ILE A 42 -1.76 3.66 13.33
N SER A 43 -1.39 4.90 13.05
CA SER A 43 -0.05 5.20 12.54
C SER A 43 0.97 5.07 13.68
N VAL A 44 2.03 4.27 13.44
CA VAL A 44 3.20 4.16 14.32
C VAL A 44 4.48 4.38 13.52
N ASP A 45 5.53 4.86 14.18
CA ASP A 45 6.83 5.05 13.54
C ASP A 45 7.42 3.71 13.09
N SER A 46 7.97 3.67 11.91
CA SER A 46 8.69 2.54 11.34
C SER A 46 9.84 3.04 10.48
N SER A 47 10.58 4.03 11.00
CA SER A 47 11.64 4.75 10.29
C SER A 47 12.75 3.84 9.79
N GLN A 48 12.94 2.65 10.39
CA GLN A 48 13.88 1.63 9.92
C GLN A 48 13.56 1.13 8.50
N ASP A 49 12.30 1.22 8.07
CA ASP A 49 11.86 0.78 6.75
C ASP A 49 12.54 1.56 5.61
N VAL A 50 12.99 2.79 5.89
CA VAL A 50 13.72 3.63 4.92
C VAL A 50 15.05 2.99 4.49
N GLU A 51 15.63 2.13 5.32
CA GLU A 51 16.87 1.40 5.03
C GLU A 51 16.64 0.12 4.20
N SER A 52 15.37 -0.25 3.98
CA SER A 52 15.03 -1.43 3.19
C SER A 52 15.42 -1.26 1.72
N PRO A 53 16.04 -2.26 1.10
CA PRO A 53 16.28 -2.25 -0.34
C PRO A 53 14.98 -2.18 -1.16
N ASP A 54 13.84 -2.58 -0.58
CA ASP A 54 12.51 -2.54 -1.18
C ASP A 54 11.74 -1.24 -0.84
N TYR A 55 12.38 -0.27 -0.16
CA TYR A 55 11.73 0.98 0.22
C TYR A 55 11.28 1.81 -0.98
N MET A 56 12.06 1.80 -2.05
CA MET A 56 11.75 2.53 -3.27
C MET A 56 11.91 1.65 -4.50
N ASP A 57 10.93 1.69 -5.40
CA ASP A 57 11.00 1.03 -6.71
C ASP A 57 10.71 2.04 -7.82
N VAL A 58 11.45 1.91 -8.94
CA VAL A 58 11.34 2.82 -10.08
C VAL A 58 11.07 2.04 -11.35
N LYS A 59 9.94 2.31 -11.99
CA LYS A 59 9.58 1.77 -13.31
C LYS A 59 9.53 2.88 -14.35
N VAL A 60 10.20 2.66 -15.47
CA VAL A 60 10.22 3.59 -16.60
C VAL A 60 9.68 2.88 -17.83
N LEU A 61 8.54 3.31 -18.35
CA LEU A 61 7.87 2.69 -19.50
C LEU A 61 7.65 3.69 -20.63
N PRO A 62 7.86 3.28 -21.89
CA PRO A 62 7.42 4.06 -23.04
C PRO A 62 5.90 4.26 -23.00
N TYR A 63 5.40 5.41 -23.45
CA TYR A 63 3.96 5.70 -23.41
C TYR A 63 3.09 4.77 -24.28
N ASP A 64 3.65 4.15 -25.30
CA ASP A 64 2.96 3.13 -26.09
C ASP A 64 2.71 1.86 -25.29
N GLU A 65 3.64 1.43 -24.43
CA GLU A 65 3.47 0.33 -23.51
C GLU A 65 2.47 0.68 -22.39
N VAL A 66 2.55 1.91 -21.86
CA VAL A 66 1.58 2.42 -20.88
C VAL A 66 0.17 2.34 -21.46
N LEU A 67 -0.04 2.87 -22.69
CA LEU A 67 -1.32 2.82 -23.37
C LEU A 67 -1.79 1.38 -23.58
N GLN A 68 -0.91 0.47 -24.00
CA GLN A 68 -1.26 -0.92 -24.23
C GLN A 68 -1.77 -1.60 -22.94
N LYS A 69 -1.11 -1.35 -21.81
CA LYS A 69 -1.53 -1.88 -20.50
C LYS A 69 -2.88 -1.29 -20.06
N LEU A 70 -3.06 0.02 -20.20
CA LEU A 70 -4.31 0.71 -19.87
C LEU A 70 -5.47 0.22 -20.76
N THR A 71 -5.25 0.06 -22.06
CA THR A 71 -6.28 -0.44 -22.98
C THR A 71 -6.71 -1.88 -22.65
N LYS A 72 -5.78 -2.74 -22.23
CA LYS A 72 -6.10 -4.11 -21.80
C LYS A 72 -6.96 -4.14 -20.52
N ALA A 73 -6.78 -3.17 -19.65
CA ALA A 73 -7.53 -3.04 -18.39
C ALA A 73 -8.84 -2.25 -18.55
N ASP A 74 -9.01 -1.53 -19.66
CA ASP A 74 -10.17 -0.68 -19.92
C ASP A 74 -11.42 -1.52 -20.25
N LYS A 75 -12.26 -1.72 -19.24
CA LYS A 75 -13.55 -2.43 -19.39
C LYS A 75 -14.58 -1.64 -20.20
N SER A 76 -14.44 -0.33 -20.31
CA SER A 76 -15.36 0.54 -21.05
C SER A 76 -15.08 0.56 -22.56
N GLY A 77 -13.88 0.15 -22.97
CA GLY A 77 -13.42 0.19 -24.35
C GLY A 77 -13.23 1.60 -24.93
N ASN A 78 -13.23 2.62 -24.08
CA ASN A 78 -13.10 4.02 -24.55
C ASN A 78 -11.71 4.31 -25.10
N LEU A 79 -10.65 3.75 -24.50
CA LEU A 79 -9.28 3.91 -24.98
C LEU A 79 -9.05 3.21 -26.34
N ALA A 80 -9.77 2.12 -26.61
CA ALA A 80 -9.66 1.40 -27.88
C ALA A 80 -10.33 2.12 -29.05
N LYS A 81 -11.28 3.02 -28.78
CA LYS A 81 -12.03 3.77 -29.83
C LYS A 81 -11.28 4.99 -30.38
N THR A 82 -10.26 5.45 -29.69
CA THR A 82 -9.48 6.64 -30.07
C THR A 82 -8.17 6.23 -30.72
N ASP A 83 -7.71 7.02 -31.71
CA ASP A 83 -6.42 6.77 -32.36
C ASP A 83 -5.27 6.68 -31.35
N LYS A 84 -4.36 5.72 -31.60
CA LYS A 84 -3.22 5.43 -30.71
C LYS A 84 -2.32 6.65 -30.49
N SER A 85 -2.02 7.40 -31.55
CA SER A 85 -1.13 8.57 -31.44
C SER A 85 -1.77 9.69 -30.64
N GLN A 86 -3.08 9.87 -30.77
CA GLN A 86 -3.87 10.83 -30.01
C GLN A 86 -3.93 10.44 -28.51
N ASN A 87 -4.15 9.15 -28.20
CA ASN A 87 -4.13 8.68 -26.82
C ASN A 87 -2.77 8.89 -26.15
N ILE A 88 -1.67 8.60 -26.85
CA ILE A 88 -0.31 8.86 -26.33
C ILE A 88 -0.10 10.36 -26.07
N LYS A 89 -0.56 11.24 -26.95
CA LYS A 89 -0.48 12.69 -26.76
C LYS A 89 -1.29 13.15 -25.54
N ILE A 90 -2.48 12.57 -25.34
CA ILE A 90 -3.32 12.83 -24.18
C ILE A 90 -2.59 12.38 -22.90
N LEU A 91 -2.06 11.15 -22.84
CA LEU A 91 -1.32 10.66 -21.68
C LEU A 91 -0.14 11.58 -21.35
N LYS A 92 0.68 11.93 -22.33
CA LYS A 92 1.83 12.83 -22.14
C LYS A 92 1.45 14.21 -21.61
N GLY A 93 0.31 14.75 -22.03
CA GLY A 93 -0.07 16.12 -21.74
C GLY A 93 -1.02 16.30 -20.54
N SER A 94 -1.76 15.26 -20.16
CA SER A 94 -2.82 15.41 -19.15
C SER A 94 -2.83 14.36 -18.06
N LEU A 95 -1.95 13.36 -18.12
CA LEU A 95 -1.85 12.35 -17.04
C LEU A 95 -1.37 13.00 -15.75
N LYS A 96 -2.17 12.89 -14.70
CA LYS A 96 -1.84 13.42 -13.37
C LYS A 96 -2.56 12.68 -12.26
N ILE A 97 -1.96 12.68 -11.08
CA ILE A 97 -2.63 12.31 -9.83
C ILE A 97 -3.49 13.48 -9.41
N THR A 98 -4.79 13.26 -9.19
CA THR A 98 -5.76 14.28 -8.81
C THR A 98 -6.21 14.19 -7.36
N LYS A 99 -6.07 13.00 -6.76
CA LYS A 99 -6.36 12.81 -5.32
C LYS A 99 -5.38 11.84 -4.69
N HIS A 100 -4.94 12.16 -3.50
CA HIS A 100 -4.15 11.28 -2.63
C HIS A 100 -4.55 11.50 -1.17
N THR A 101 -4.19 10.57 -0.28
CA THR A 101 -4.32 10.73 1.16
C THR A 101 -3.28 11.72 1.69
N GLU A 102 -3.37 12.07 2.96
CA GLU A 102 -2.40 12.96 3.63
C GLU A 102 -0.96 12.40 3.52
N ASN A 103 -0.81 11.09 3.63
CA ASN A 103 0.49 10.41 3.53
C ASN A 103 0.89 10.03 2.08
N GLY A 104 0.19 10.51 1.07
CA GLY A 104 0.59 10.38 -0.33
C GLY A 104 0.11 9.12 -1.05
N PHE A 105 -0.79 8.32 -0.46
CA PHE A 105 -1.40 7.18 -1.14
C PHE A 105 -2.37 7.68 -2.21
N VAL A 106 -2.13 7.29 -3.44
CA VAL A 106 -2.89 7.72 -4.60
C VAL A 106 -4.30 7.13 -4.56
N GLN A 107 -5.29 8.01 -4.61
CA GLN A 107 -6.70 7.65 -4.67
C GLN A 107 -7.27 7.76 -6.09
N GLU A 108 -6.81 8.75 -6.86
CA GLU A 108 -7.34 9.02 -8.18
C GLU A 108 -6.27 9.54 -9.13
N ILE A 109 -6.26 8.97 -10.33
CA ILE A 109 -5.43 9.41 -11.47
C ILE A 109 -6.37 9.74 -12.63
N THR A 110 -6.07 10.83 -13.34
CA THR A 110 -6.84 11.23 -14.53
C THR A 110 -5.94 11.48 -15.74
N ALA A 111 -6.48 11.21 -16.92
CA ALA A 111 -5.92 11.67 -18.19
C ALA A 111 -7.09 12.04 -19.11
N LYS A 112 -7.33 13.36 -19.28
CA LYS A 112 -8.50 13.90 -19.95
C LYS A 112 -9.79 13.34 -19.34
N ASP A 113 -10.59 12.59 -20.10
CA ASP A 113 -11.86 12.00 -19.69
C ASP A 113 -11.72 10.62 -19.01
N ASN A 114 -10.50 10.07 -19.00
CA ASN A 114 -10.22 8.77 -18.37
C ASN A 114 -9.82 8.94 -16.90
N LYS A 115 -10.24 7.98 -16.09
CA LYS A 115 -10.05 7.99 -14.66
C LYS A 115 -9.72 6.59 -14.14
N TRP A 116 -8.77 6.51 -13.21
CA TRP A 116 -8.37 5.28 -12.53
C TRP A 116 -8.18 5.53 -11.04
N THR A 117 -8.38 4.50 -10.25
CA THR A 117 -7.98 4.50 -8.84
C THR A 117 -6.50 4.15 -8.69
N GLY A 118 -5.90 4.50 -7.55
CA GLY A 118 -4.52 4.10 -7.22
C GLY A 118 -4.35 2.58 -7.20
N GLU A 119 -5.34 1.84 -6.70
CA GLU A 119 -5.33 0.38 -6.67
C GLU A 119 -5.40 -0.25 -8.08
N GLU A 120 -6.23 0.29 -8.98
CA GLU A 120 -6.24 -0.14 -10.38
C GLU A 120 -4.90 0.10 -11.04
N TRP A 121 -4.31 1.28 -10.81
CA TRP A 121 -3.00 1.64 -11.35
C TRP A 121 -1.90 0.72 -10.83
N LYS A 122 -1.85 0.50 -9.52
CA LYS A 122 -0.95 -0.45 -8.87
C LYS A 122 -1.04 -1.84 -9.52
N LYS A 123 -2.26 -2.35 -9.72
CA LYS A 123 -2.50 -3.65 -10.35
C LYS A 123 -2.05 -3.71 -11.81
N ILE A 124 -2.40 -2.69 -12.62
CA ILE A 124 -2.06 -2.61 -14.05
C ILE A 124 -0.55 -2.61 -14.27
N PHE A 125 0.17 -1.84 -13.47
CA PHE A 125 1.62 -1.65 -13.61
C PHE A 125 2.45 -2.52 -12.65
N ALA A 126 1.80 -3.36 -11.84
CA ALA A 126 2.44 -4.20 -10.81
C ALA A 126 3.37 -3.36 -9.91
N LEU A 127 2.85 -2.26 -9.36
CA LEU A 127 3.57 -1.41 -8.42
C LEU A 127 3.56 -2.04 -7.02
N ASN A 128 4.57 -1.72 -6.22
CA ASN A 128 4.73 -2.29 -4.88
C ASN A 128 3.70 -1.74 -3.88
N SER A 129 3.29 -0.48 -4.03
CA SER A 129 2.27 0.16 -3.19
C SER A 129 1.42 1.13 -4.00
N THR A 130 0.41 1.74 -3.38
CA THR A 130 -0.35 2.87 -3.95
C THR A 130 0.26 4.22 -3.60
N ASN A 131 1.36 4.26 -2.84
CA ASN A 131 2.14 5.47 -2.65
C ASN A 131 3.16 5.59 -3.78
N PHE A 132 2.83 6.37 -4.80
CA PHE A 132 3.69 6.55 -5.97
C PHE A 132 3.56 7.94 -6.60
N TYR A 133 4.58 8.29 -7.37
CA TYR A 133 4.65 9.52 -8.16
C TYR A 133 4.72 9.20 -9.64
N LEU A 134 4.14 10.07 -10.46
CA LEU A 134 4.16 9.97 -11.92
C LEU A 134 4.89 11.19 -12.50
N GLU A 135 5.83 10.96 -13.38
CA GLU A 135 6.53 12.03 -14.07
C GLU A 135 6.89 11.66 -15.51
N ASN A 136 7.00 12.69 -16.36
CA ASN A 136 7.54 12.52 -17.71
C ASN A 136 9.08 12.57 -17.63
N TYR A 137 9.72 11.47 -17.90
CA TYR A 137 11.18 11.35 -17.87
C TYR A 137 11.69 10.93 -19.26
N ASN A 138 12.39 11.84 -19.94
CA ASN A 138 12.94 11.62 -21.29
C ASN A 138 11.90 11.06 -22.28
N GLY A 139 10.67 11.59 -22.26
CA GLY A 139 9.59 11.16 -23.15
C GLY A 139 8.94 9.82 -22.80
N LYS A 140 9.29 9.24 -21.64
CA LYS A 140 8.71 8.03 -21.05
C LYS A 140 7.97 8.38 -19.76
N LEU A 141 7.07 7.52 -19.31
CA LEU A 141 6.46 7.62 -17.99
C LEU A 141 7.38 6.96 -16.97
N ARG A 142 7.83 7.73 -15.97
CA ARG A 142 8.51 7.21 -14.80
C ARG A 142 7.50 7.15 -13.65
N MET A 143 7.42 5.99 -13.01
CA MET A 143 6.64 5.71 -11.81
C MET A 143 7.61 5.40 -10.69
N VAL A 144 7.59 6.19 -9.63
CA VAL A 144 8.40 5.99 -8.42
C VAL A 144 7.47 5.58 -7.32
N THR A 145 7.63 4.37 -6.80
CA THR A 145 6.81 3.80 -5.73
C THR A 145 7.58 3.82 -4.42
N VAL A 146 6.93 4.17 -3.32
CA VAL A 146 7.49 4.17 -1.97
C VAL A 146 6.75 3.13 -1.13
N GLY A 147 7.51 2.36 -0.35
CA GLY A 147 6.99 1.26 0.45
C GLY A 147 6.58 0.04 -0.38
N LYS A 148 6.21 -1.05 0.31
CA LYS A 148 5.76 -2.31 -0.29
C LYS A 148 4.64 -2.91 0.54
N GLY A 149 3.41 -2.74 0.06
CA GLY A 149 2.20 -3.17 0.71
C GLY A 149 1.13 -2.10 0.81
N HIS A 150 0.31 -2.19 1.86
CA HIS A 150 -0.79 -1.27 2.14
C HIS A 150 -0.54 -0.38 3.37
N ASP A 151 0.60 -0.50 4.01
CA ASP A 151 1.14 0.27 5.13
C ASP A 151 0.31 0.27 6.43
N MET A 152 -0.75 -0.53 6.55
CA MET A 152 -1.51 -0.66 7.80
C MET A 152 -0.99 -1.82 8.65
N GLY A 153 -1.03 -1.63 9.97
CA GLY A 153 -0.60 -2.62 10.94
C GLY A 153 0.92 -2.78 10.99
N MET A 154 1.44 -4.00 10.97
CA MET A 154 2.87 -4.25 11.20
C MET A 154 3.69 -4.22 9.91
N SER A 155 4.78 -3.43 9.89
CA SER A 155 5.83 -3.60 8.90
C SER A 155 6.68 -4.83 9.23
N LEU A 156 6.85 -5.75 8.28
CA LEU A 156 7.71 -6.91 8.47
C LEU A 156 9.18 -6.52 8.55
N TYR A 157 9.63 -5.58 7.73
CA TYR A 157 10.99 -5.09 7.78
C TYR A 157 11.28 -4.36 9.10
N GLY A 158 10.40 -3.44 9.51
CA GLY A 158 10.53 -2.72 10.77
C GLY A 158 10.48 -3.67 11.98
N ALA A 159 9.59 -4.67 11.97
CA ALA A 159 9.53 -5.70 13.00
C ALA A 159 10.82 -6.53 13.08
N ASN A 160 11.40 -6.89 11.92
CA ASN A 160 12.69 -7.59 11.88
C ASN A 160 13.82 -6.73 12.45
N ALA A 161 13.91 -5.46 12.08
CA ALA A 161 14.90 -4.53 12.61
C ALA A 161 14.80 -4.34 14.14
N LEU A 162 13.57 -4.37 14.69
CA LEU A 162 13.36 -4.38 16.14
C LEU A 162 13.79 -5.72 16.78
N ALA A 163 13.51 -6.83 16.12
CA ALA A 163 13.90 -8.17 16.59
C ALA A 163 15.44 -8.33 16.63
N GLU A 164 16.17 -7.78 15.66
CA GLU A 164 17.64 -7.73 15.65
C GLU A 164 18.22 -6.97 16.84
N LYS A 165 17.48 -5.97 17.35
CA LYS A 165 17.78 -5.26 18.60
C LYS A 165 17.34 -6.02 19.86
N GLN A 166 17.00 -7.32 19.73
CA GLN A 166 16.55 -8.21 20.80
C GLN A 166 15.24 -7.80 21.46
N ILE A 167 14.42 -6.98 20.80
CA ILE A 167 13.07 -6.68 21.25
C ILE A 167 12.20 -7.94 21.09
N THR A 168 11.44 -8.29 22.12
CA THR A 168 10.62 -9.51 22.09
C THR A 168 9.45 -9.41 21.11
N ALA A 169 9.01 -10.54 20.56
CA ALA A 169 7.85 -10.58 19.66
C ALA A 169 6.58 -9.97 20.32
N ALA A 170 6.37 -10.18 21.61
CA ALA A 170 5.24 -9.59 22.34
C ALA A 170 5.32 -8.07 22.36
N THR A 171 6.50 -7.50 22.59
CA THR A 171 6.72 -6.05 22.60
C THR A 171 6.54 -5.48 21.18
N ILE A 172 7.06 -6.14 20.14
CA ILE A 172 6.89 -5.73 18.74
C ILE A 172 5.40 -5.71 18.36
N LEU A 173 4.66 -6.76 18.70
CA LEU A 173 3.21 -6.81 18.41
C LEU A 173 2.44 -5.72 19.16
N SER A 174 2.78 -5.46 20.44
CA SER A 174 2.15 -4.38 21.21
C SER A 174 2.49 -3.00 20.66
N TYR A 175 3.65 -2.84 20.01
CA TYR A 175 4.06 -1.61 19.35
C TYR A 175 3.22 -1.32 18.10
N TYR A 176 3.08 -2.32 17.22
CA TYR A 176 2.33 -2.16 15.97
C TYR A 176 0.82 -2.24 16.13
N TYR A 177 0.34 -2.88 17.21
CA TYR A 177 -1.09 -3.05 17.51
C TYR A 177 -1.38 -2.63 18.95
N PRO A 178 -1.32 -1.32 19.25
CA PRO A 178 -1.49 -0.83 20.62
C PRO A 178 -2.88 -1.18 21.18
N GLY A 179 -2.92 -1.52 22.47
CA GLY A 179 -4.16 -1.89 23.16
C GLY A 179 -4.62 -3.34 22.92
N THR A 180 -3.97 -4.08 22.03
CA THR A 180 -4.25 -5.52 21.85
C THR A 180 -3.57 -6.38 22.91
N LYS A 181 -4.08 -7.60 23.07
CA LYS A 181 -3.52 -8.62 23.98
C LYS A 181 -3.21 -9.89 23.20
N ILE A 182 -2.10 -10.54 23.55
CA ILE A 182 -1.76 -11.87 23.04
C ILE A 182 -2.36 -12.89 23.99
N VAL A 183 -3.28 -13.69 23.51
CA VAL A 183 -3.94 -14.74 24.30
C VAL A 183 -3.74 -16.10 23.65
N ASN A 184 -3.87 -17.18 24.46
CA ASN A 184 -3.93 -18.52 23.91
C ASN A 184 -5.30 -18.74 23.26
N SER A 185 -5.35 -19.23 22.03
CA SER A 185 -6.59 -19.48 21.28
C SER A 185 -7.52 -20.47 22.00
N ASP A 186 -6.95 -21.44 22.76
CA ASP A 186 -7.72 -22.43 23.53
C ASP A 186 -8.50 -21.83 24.72
N LEU A 187 -8.08 -20.61 25.15
CA LEU A 187 -8.75 -19.88 26.23
C LEU A 187 -9.92 -19.00 25.75
N LEU A 188 -10.08 -18.85 24.44
CA LEU A 188 -11.19 -18.13 23.87
C LEU A 188 -12.39 -19.08 23.75
N ASN A 189 -13.31 -19.01 24.72
CA ASN A 189 -14.58 -19.71 24.62
C ASN A 189 -15.33 -19.23 23.36
N TRP A 190 -15.43 -20.09 22.37
CA TRP A 190 -16.25 -19.88 21.19
C TRP A 190 -17.72 -19.90 21.62
N GLN A 191 -18.25 -18.75 21.99
CA GLN A 191 -19.71 -18.58 22.03
C GLN A 191 -20.13 -18.27 20.58
N ASN A 192 -20.71 -19.30 19.94
CA ASN A 192 -21.39 -19.23 18.65
C ASN A 192 -22.52 -18.19 18.67
#